data_51243a346e37ffdbd606725a984c7186
#
_entry.id   51243a346e37ffdbd606725a984c7186
#
_cell.length_a   1.000
_cell.length_b   1.000
_cell.length_c   1.000
_cell.angle_alpha   90.00
_cell.angle_beta   90.00
_cell.angle_gamma   90.00
#
_symmetry.space_group_name_H-M   'P 1'
#
loop_
_entity.id
_entity.type
_entity.pdbx_description
1 polymer ?
#
loop_
_entity_poly.entity_id
_entity_poly.type
_entity_poly.pdbx_seq_one_letter_code
_entity_poly.pdbx_strand_id
1 'polypeptide(L)'
;MKKKHALALTLALLTLLATGCAAQTDGQTTIVTSFYPMYVLTLNVADGIDGVSVQNMAEQNVGCLHDYQLQTRDMVALEGADALVINGGGMEQFMDKVIDLRADLPVIDASEGIEMFPSDEEHDHDAHEHDDHDELYNAHVWLDPNRAIQQVKNIAEGLAKADPEHAEAYQKNAESYIARLTVLDDELSAQLAPFAGADIITFHEAFAYFADAYNLHVAGVIANEPGEEPSTRDIAD
;
A
#
# COMPACT_ATOMS: atom_id res chain seq x y z
N MET A 1 -52.80 -9.35 44.21
CA MET A 1 -51.43 -8.77 44.29
C MET A 1 -50.32 -9.73 43.73
N LYS A 2 -50.31 -11.01 44.03
CA LYS A 2 -49.28 -11.98 43.59
C LYS A 2 -49.12 -12.11 42.05
N LYS A 3 -50.18 -11.97 41.24
CA LYS A 3 -50.11 -12.06 39.76
C LYS A 3 -49.43 -10.83 39.10
N LYS A 4 -49.51 -9.65 39.71
CA LYS A 4 -48.86 -8.42 39.17
C LYS A 4 -47.36 -8.41 39.42
N HIS A 5 -46.86 -9.06 40.48
CA HIS A 5 -45.45 -9.18 40.78
C HIS A 5 -44.77 -10.25 39.91
N ALA A 6 -45.50 -11.31 39.57
CA ALA A 6 -44.97 -12.36 38.65
C ALA A 6 -44.80 -11.82 37.24
N LEU A 7 -45.71 -10.98 36.74
CA LEU A 7 -45.63 -10.36 35.42
C LEU A 7 -44.50 -9.32 35.33
N ALA A 8 -44.23 -8.58 36.40
CA ALA A 8 -43.13 -7.61 36.46
C ALA A 8 -41.75 -8.32 36.50
N LEU A 9 -41.67 -9.47 37.18
CA LEU A 9 -40.44 -10.25 37.26
C LEU A 9 -40.07 -10.93 35.91
N THR A 10 -41.09 -11.41 35.17
CA THR A 10 -40.87 -12.00 33.83
C THR A 10 -40.48 -10.93 32.80
N LEU A 11 -41.03 -9.71 32.88
CA LEU A 11 -40.65 -8.62 31.98
C LEU A 11 -39.24 -8.12 32.27
N ALA A 12 -38.82 -8.04 33.53
CA ALA A 12 -37.43 -7.69 33.91
C ALA A 12 -36.42 -8.78 33.51
N LEU A 13 -36.79 -10.06 33.51
CA LEU A 13 -35.93 -11.15 33.06
C LEU A 13 -35.79 -11.20 31.56
N LEU A 14 -36.84 -10.82 30.79
CA LEU A 14 -36.77 -10.70 29.33
C LEU A 14 -35.89 -9.52 28.86
N THR A 15 -35.85 -8.43 29.62
CA THR A 15 -34.98 -7.29 29.28
C THR A 15 -33.50 -7.56 29.57
N LEU A 16 -33.16 -8.44 30.52
CA LEU A 16 -31.79 -8.85 30.75
C LEU A 16 -31.25 -9.82 29.68
N LEU A 17 -32.11 -10.51 28.93
CA LEU A 17 -31.72 -11.41 27.87
C LEU A 17 -31.51 -10.70 26.52
N ALA A 18 -31.92 -9.44 26.39
CA ALA A 18 -31.73 -8.62 25.20
C ALA A 18 -30.37 -7.86 25.16
N THR A 19 -29.56 -7.95 26.23
CA THR A 19 -28.17 -7.49 26.22
C THR A 19 -27.24 -8.66 25.91
N GLY A 20 -27.59 -9.45 24.91
CA GLY A 20 -26.83 -10.55 24.45
C GLY A 20 -26.27 -10.29 23.08
N CYS A 21 -24.98 -10.50 22.95
CA CYS A 21 -24.22 -10.61 21.70
C CYS A 21 -24.19 -9.35 20.82
N ALA A 22 -23.68 -8.24 21.33
CA ALA A 22 -22.61 -7.64 20.55
C ALA A 22 -21.51 -8.70 20.48
N ALA A 23 -21.22 -9.24 19.32
CA ALA A 23 -19.98 -9.94 19.10
C ALA A 23 -18.89 -9.01 19.62
N GLN A 24 -18.22 -9.36 20.73
CA GLN A 24 -16.91 -8.82 21.00
C GLN A 24 -16.07 -9.35 19.82
N THR A 25 -15.94 -8.55 18.80
CA THR A 25 -14.72 -8.55 18.04
C THR A 25 -13.66 -8.26 19.09
N ASP A 26 -12.81 -9.23 19.40
CA ASP A 26 -11.57 -8.93 20.09
C ASP A 26 -11.01 -7.76 19.32
N GLY A 27 -10.85 -6.59 19.95
CA GLY A 27 -10.59 -5.30 19.32
C GLY A 27 -9.20 -5.27 18.64
N GLN A 28 -9.02 -6.09 17.64
CA GLN A 28 -7.82 -6.16 16.84
C GLN A 28 -8.15 -5.71 15.42
N THR A 29 -7.59 -4.55 15.05
CA THR A 29 -7.64 -4.02 13.69
C THR A 29 -6.58 -4.73 12.86
N THR A 30 -6.98 -5.38 11.77
CA THR A 30 -6.08 -6.03 10.82
C THR A 30 -5.97 -5.20 9.54
N ILE A 31 -4.79 -4.65 9.30
CA ILE A 31 -4.45 -3.90 8.10
C ILE A 31 -3.72 -4.83 7.15
N VAL A 32 -4.21 -4.99 5.93
CA VAL A 32 -3.53 -5.73 4.87
C VAL A 32 -2.87 -4.73 3.91
N THR A 33 -1.67 -5.03 3.46
CA THR A 33 -0.94 -4.23 2.47
C THR A 33 -0.68 -5.06 1.23
N SER A 34 -0.70 -4.46 0.06
CA SER A 34 -0.56 -5.17 -1.22
C SER A 34 0.80 -5.85 -1.35
N PHE A 35 1.89 -5.15 -1.06
CA PHE A 35 3.25 -5.68 -1.18
C PHE A 35 4.25 -4.99 -0.25
N TYR A 36 5.51 -5.42 -0.31
CA TYR A 36 6.52 -5.10 0.67
C TYR A 36 6.78 -3.60 0.92
N PRO A 37 6.89 -2.70 -0.10
CA PRO A 37 7.01 -1.27 0.16
C PRO A 37 5.86 -0.70 0.98
N MET A 38 4.62 -1.02 0.62
CA MET A 38 3.45 -0.58 1.39
C MET A 38 3.43 -1.17 2.80
N TYR A 39 3.88 -2.41 2.94
CA TYR A 39 4.02 -3.05 4.26
C TYR A 39 5.00 -2.28 5.15
N VAL A 40 6.15 -1.89 4.64
CA VAL A 40 7.16 -1.13 5.42
C VAL A 40 6.63 0.24 5.82
N LEU A 41 6.00 0.98 4.90
CA LEU A 41 5.43 2.29 5.19
C LEU A 41 4.33 2.17 6.25
N THR A 42 3.41 1.22 6.08
CA THR A 42 2.28 1.00 6.99
C THR A 42 2.75 0.50 8.37
N LEU A 43 3.75 -0.38 8.43
CA LEU A 43 4.34 -0.82 9.71
C LEU A 43 4.85 0.35 10.54
N ASN A 44 5.50 1.34 9.90
CA ASN A 44 6.01 2.51 10.63
C ASN A 44 4.88 3.42 11.12
N VAL A 45 3.75 3.48 10.41
CA VAL A 45 2.56 4.24 10.82
C VAL A 45 1.81 3.52 11.95
N ALA A 46 1.77 2.19 11.94
CA ALA A 46 1.07 1.37 12.92
C ALA A 46 1.96 0.89 14.09
N ASP A 47 3.24 1.32 14.16
CA ASP A 47 4.20 0.81 15.13
C ASP A 47 3.78 1.02 16.58
N GLY A 48 3.83 -0.05 17.38
CA GLY A 48 3.56 -0.01 18.81
C GLY A 48 2.12 0.33 19.21
N ILE A 49 1.15 0.25 18.29
CA ILE A 49 -0.27 0.45 18.60
C ILE A 49 -0.87 -0.88 19.04
N ASP A 50 -1.31 -0.95 20.30
CA ASP A 50 -1.95 -2.15 20.85
C ASP A 50 -3.26 -2.46 20.10
N GLY A 51 -3.49 -3.71 19.78
CA GLY A 51 -4.71 -4.13 19.05
C GLY A 51 -4.65 -3.91 17.54
N VAL A 52 -3.55 -3.40 16.97
CA VAL A 52 -3.36 -3.22 15.52
C VAL A 52 -2.34 -4.20 14.99
N SER A 53 -2.65 -4.86 13.87
CA SER A 53 -1.74 -5.76 13.16
C SER A 53 -1.65 -5.38 11.69
N VAL A 54 -0.44 -5.50 11.12
CA VAL A 54 -0.19 -5.26 9.70
C VAL A 54 0.28 -6.56 9.05
N GLN A 55 -0.35 -6.93 7.95
CA GLN A 55 -0.02 -8.14 7.18
C GLN A 55 0.34 -7.75 5.75
N ASN A 56 1.43 -8.32 5.24
CA ASN A 56 1.78 -8.20 3.82
C ASN A 56 1.07 -9.30 3.02
N MET A 57 0.31 -8.92 1.99
CA MET A 57 -0.41 -9.88 1.15
C MET A 57 0.56 -10.65 0.26
N ALA A 58 1.35 -9.96 -0.56
CA ALA A 58 2.32 -10.59 -1.42
C ALA A 58 3.56 -11.06 -0.63
N GLU A 59 4.19 -12.16 -1.04
CA GLU A 59 5.43 -12.62 -0.41
C GLU A 59 6.54 -11.56 -0.51
N GLN A 60 7.42 -11.49 0.50
CA GLN A 60 8.50 -10.52 0.57
C GLN A 60 9.50 -10.60 -0.62
N ASN A 61 9.53 -11.74 -1.30
CA ASN A 61 10.43 -11.97 -2.45
C ASN A 61 9.82 -11.56 -3.80
N VAL A 62 8.59 -11.07 -3.81
CA VAL A 62 7.98 -10.50 -5.01
C VAL A 62 8.50 -9.08 -5.14
N GLY A 63 9.22 -8.78 -6.21
CA GLY A 63 9.76 -7.45 -6.49
C GLY A 63 8.66 -6.47 -6.85
N CYS A 64 8.31 -6.39 -8.11
CA CYS A 64 7.15 -5.65 -8.59
C CYS A 64 5.93 -6.57 -8.75
N LEU A 65 4.74 -5.97 -8.74
CA LEU A 65 3.49 -6.74 -8.81
C LEU A 65 2.94 -6.91 -10.24
N HIS A 66 3.65 -6.44 -11.28
CA HIS A 66 3.17 -6.44 -12.67
C HIS A 66 2.64 -7.80 -13.12
N ASP A 67 3.35 -8.88 -12.80
CA ASP A 67 2.96 -10.25 -13.13
C ASP A 67 2.34 -11.02 -11.94
N TYR A 68 1.97 -10.32 -10.87
CA TYR A 68 1.47 -11.00 -9.69
C TYR A 68 0.08 -11.59 -9.92
N GLN A 69 -0.07 -12.86 -9.57
CA GLN A 69 -1.35 -13.57 -9.60
C GLN A 69 -1.84 -13.85 -8.19
N LEU A 70 -3.06 -13.38 -7.89
CA LEU A 70 -3.71 -13.61 -6.61
C LEU A 70 -3.79 -15.11 -6.28
N GLN A 71 -3.40 -15.44 -5.07
CA GLN A 71 -3.44 -16.80 -4.52
C GLN A 71 -4.56 -16.92 -3.50
N THR A 72 -4.96 -18.14 -3.20
CA THR A 72 -6.01 -18.40 -2.19
C THR A 72 -5.69 -17.78 -0.83
N ARG A 73 -4.42 -17.75 -0.43
CA ARG A 73 -3.99 -17.13 0.84
C ARG A 73 -4.23 -15.61 0.85
N ASP A 74 -4.08 -14.95 -0.31
CA ASP A 74 -4.29 -13.50 -0.44
C ASP A 74 -5.76 -13.16 -0.25
N MET A 75 -6.64 -13.98 -0.81
CA MET A 75 -8.09 -13.87 -0.61
C MET A 75 -8.48 -14.07 0.85
N VAL A 76 -7.84 -15.00 1.57
CA VAL A 76 -8.08 -15.23 3.01
C VAL A 76 -7.60 -14.03 3.82
N ALA A 77 -6.44 -13.45 3.47
CA ALA A 77 -5.94 -12.24 4.14
C ALA A 77 -6.91 -11.06 3.95
N LEU A 78 -7.39 -10.86 2.72
CA LEU A 78 -8.37 -9.80 2.40
C LEU A 78 -9.73 -10.03 3.07
N GLU A 79 -10.17 -11.28 3.22
CA GLU A 79 -11.43 -11.60 3.93
C GLU A 79 -11.39 -11.15 5.39
N GLY A 80 -10.24 -11.27 6.04
CA GLY A 80 -10.02 -10.87 7.44
C GLY A 80 -9.56 -9.42 7.63
N ALA A 81 -9.47 -8.62 6.58
CA ALA A 81 -8.95 -7.25 6.64
C ALA A 81 -10.02 -6.25 7.08
N ASP A 82 -9.63 -5.30 7.93
CA ASP A 82 -10.39 -4.10 8.29
C ASP A 82 -10.01 -2.89 7.41
N ALA A 83 -8.83 -2.91 6.81
CA ALA A 83 -8.39 -1.95 5.80
C ALA A 83 -7.37 -2.59 4.86
N LEU A 84 -7.34 -2.14 3.60
CA LEU A 84 -6.35 -2.50 2.59
C LEU A 84 -5.55 -1.26 2.20
N VAL A 85 -4.23 -1.34 2.25
CA VAL A 85 -3.31 -0.31 1.75
C VAL A 85 -2.70 -0.77 0.44
N ILE A 86 -2.91 -0.01 -0.60
CA ILE A 86 -2.34 -0.23 -1.94
C ILE A 86 -1.36 0.90 -2.29
N ASN A 87 -0.44 0.63 -3.20
CA ASN A 87 0.40 1.68 -3.76
C ASN A 87 -0.40 2.65 -4.62
N GLY A 88 -1.29 2.13 -5.45
CA GLY A 88 -1.97 2.90 -6.48
C GLY A 88 -1.12 3.08 -7.74
N GLY A 89 -1.55 4.00 -8.61
CA GLY A 89 -0.85 4.27 -9.87
C GLY A 89 -0.84 3.12 -10.87
N GLY A 90 -1.77 2.18 -10.74
CA GLY A 90 -1.86 1.00 -11.61
C GLY A 90 -1.12 -0.24 -11.11
N MET A 91 -0.32 -0.15 -10.05
CA MET A 91 0.47 -1.28 -9.53
C MET A 91 -0.37 -2.51 -9.18
N GLU A 92 -1.60 -2.33 -8.71
CA GLU A 92 -2.49 -3.39 -8.24
C GLU A 92 -3.69 -3.65 -9.17
N GLN A 93 -3.59 -3.43 -10.45
CA GLN A 93 -4.70 -3.65 -11.42
C GLN A 93 -5.27 -5.07 -11.35
N PHE A 94 -4.44 -6.07 -11.06
CA PHE A 94 -4.86 -7.46 -10.86
C PHE A 94 -5.86 -7.63 -9.70
N MET A 95 -5.98 -6.65 -8.80
CA MET A 95 -6.89 -6.66 -7.65
C MET A 95 -8.24 -5.98 -7.90
N ASP A 96 -8.42 -5.22 -8.96
CA ASP A 96 -9.60 -4.39 -9.20
C ASP A 96 -10.91 -5.16 -9.01
N LYS A 97 -11.00 -6.36 -9.60
CA LYS A 97 -12.18 -7.22 -9.46
C LYS A 97 -12.44 -7.69 -8.02
N VAL A 98 -11.38 -7.83 -7.21
CA VAL A 98 -11.49 -8.24 -5.81
C VAL A 98 -11.91 -7.07 -4.95
N ILE A 99 -11.35 -5.91 -5.20
CA ILE A 99 -11.70 -4.64 -4.53
C ILE A 99 -13.18 -4.33 -4.80
N ASP A 100 -13.64 -4.46 -6.05
CA ASP A 100 -15.04 -4.26 -6.43
C ASP A 100 -16.01 -5.20 -5.69
N LEU A 101 -15.61 -6.44 -5.44
CA LEU A 101 -16.41 -7.42 -4.70
C LEU A 101 -16.45 -7.14 -3.18
N ARG A 102 -15.51 -6.34 -2.66
CA ARG A 102 -15.37 -5.95 -1.26
C ARG A 102 -15.60 -4.45 -1.09
N ALA A 103 -16.67 -3.93 -1.64
CA ALA A 103 -17.04 -2.51 -1.55
C ALA A 103 -17.21 -1.99 -0.09
N ASP A 104 -17.25 -2.91 0.88
CA ASP A 104 -17.27 -2.63 2.32
C ASP A 104 -15.87 -2.45 2.92
N LEU A 105 -14.80 -2.90 2.25
CA LEU A 105 -13.43 -2.81 2.72
C LEU A 105 -12.86 -1.42 2.40
N PRO A 106 -12.43 -0.63 3.41
CA PRO A 106 -11.70 0.61 3.18
C PRO A 106 -10.40 0.33 2.40
N VAL A 107 -10.28 0.89 1.20
CA VAL A 107 -9.05 0.85 0.40
C VAL A 107 -8.37 2.19 0.51
N ILE A 108 -7.09 2.18 0.87
CA ILE A 108 -6.23 3.35 1.05
C ILE A 108 -5.22 3.34 -0.09
N ASP A 109 -5.43 4.21 -1.06
CA ASP A 109 -4.46 4.48 -2.12
C ASP A 109 -3.36 5.39 -1.58
N ALA A 110 -2.16 4.82 -1.41
CA ALA A 110 -1.04 5.55 -0.85
C ALA A 110 -0.53 6.65 -1.80
N SER A 111 -0.77 6.53 -3.09
CA SER A 111 -0.32 7.50 -4.10
C SER A 111 -1.36 8.57 -4.45
N GLU A 112 -2.48 8.63 -3.74
CA GLU A 112 -3.51 9.64 -4.01
C GLU A 112 -2.92 11.05 -4.02
N GLY A 113 -3.13 11.79 -5.13
CA GLY A 113 -2.66 13.17 -5.30
C GLY A 113 -1.16 13.33 -5.54
N ILE A 114 -0.39 12.25 -5.71
CA ILE A 114 1.01 12.31 -6.14
C ILE A 114 1.07 12.50 -7.65
N GLU A 115 1.88 13.45 -8.12
CA GLU A 115 2.17 13.61 -9.54
C GLU A 115 3.05 12.43 -10.01
N MET A 116 2.50 11.66 -10.97
CA MET A 116 3.16 10.48 -11.51
C MET A 116 3.75 10.74 -12.88
N PHE A 117 4.88 10.08 -13.16
CA PHE A 117 5.47 10.07 -14.49
C PHE A 117 4.75 9.07 -15.39
N PRO A 118 4.64 9.36 -16.70
CA PRO A 118 4.17 8.37 -17.66
C PRO A 118 5.07 7.12 -17.62
N SER A 119 4.48 5.95 -17.88
CA SER A 119 5.27 4.75 -18.16
C SER A 119 5.96 4.90 -19.52
N ASP A 120 7.23 4.51 -19.60
CA ASP A 120 8.00 4.51 -20.86
C ASP A 120 7.84 3.19 -21.64
N GLU A 121 6.99 2.27 -21.17
CA GLU A 121 6.73 1.02 -21.87
C GLU A 121 6.07 1.29 -23.23
N GLU A 122 6.86 1.23 -24.31
CA GLU A 122 6.36 1.13 -25.67
C GLU A 122 5.76 -0.28 -25.87
N HIS A 123 4.47 -0.44 -25.58
CA HIS A 123 3.75 -1.63 -25.98
C HIS A 123 3.69 -1.70 -27.51
N ASP A 124 4.36 -2.68 -28.08
CA ASP A 124 4.29 -2.99 -29.49
C ASP A 124 2.84 -3.44 -29.80
N HIS A 125 2.05 -2.52 -30.35
CA HIS A 125 0.62 -2.71 -30.67
C HIS A 125 0.44 -3.71 -31.82
N ASP A 126 0.70 -4.98 -31.55
CA ASP A 126 0.22 -6.07 -32.41
C ASP A 126 -1.18 -6.49 -31.89
N ALA A 127 -2.16 -6.15 -32.73
CA ALA A 127 -3.58 -6.23 -32.52
C ALA A 127 -4.09 -7.54 -31.89
N HIS A 128 -4.29 -7.55 -30.59
CA HIS A 128 -5.27 -8.42 -29.95
C HIS A 128 -6.14 -7.55 -29.04
N GLU A 129 -7.47 -7.59 -29.31
CA GLU A 129 -8.51 -6.99 -28.47
C GLU A 129 -8.47 -7.64 -27.08
N HIS A 130 -7.70 -7.04 -26.16
CA HIS A 130 -7.82 -7.27 -24.73
C HIS A 130 -8.12 -5.92 -24.08
N ASP A 131 -8.97 -5.92 -23.05
CA ASP A 131 -9.41 -4.74 -22.32
C ASP A 131 -8.19 -3.90 -21.91
N ASP A 132 -8.06 -2.72 -22.54
CA ASP A 132 -6.96 -1.78 -22.40
C ASP A 132 -6.95 -1.15 -21.00
N HIS A 133 -6.22 -1.77 -20.09
CA HIS A 133 -5.71 -1.14 -18.87
C HIS A 133 -4.18 -1.08 -18.97
N ASP A 134 -3.68 -0.39 -19.99
CA ASP A 134 -2.26 -0.07 -20.12
C ASP A 134 -1.82 0.69 -18.86
N GLU A 135 -0.71 0.30 -18.25
CA GLU A 135 -0.09 1.05 -17.15
C GLU A 135 0.32 2.42 -17.66
N LEU A 136 -0.55 3.40 -17.46
CA LEU A 136 -0.35 4.77 -17.92
C LEU A 136 0.79 5.48 -17.19
N TYR A 137 1.19 4.98 -16.02
CA TYR A 137 2.12 5.64 -15.12
C TYR A 137 3.17 4.67 -14.56
N ASN A 138 4.37 5.18 -14.36
CA ASN A 138 5.39 4.50 -13.56
C ASN A 138 4.96 4.55 -12.07
N ALA A 139 4.62 3.42 -11.51
CA ALA A 139 4.06 3.33 -10.17
C ALA A 139 5.10 3.32 -9.02
N HIS A 140 6.42 3.39 -9.32
CA HIS A 140 7.51 3.22 -8.35
C HIS A 140 7.82 4.49 -7.52
N VAL A 141 6.77 5.20 -7.11
CA VAL A 141 6.85 6.51 -6.42
C VAL A 141 7.56 6.45 -5.06
N TRP A 142 7.52 5.31 -4.38
CA TRP A 142 8.17 5.11 -3.07
C TRP A 142 9.69 5.19 -3.08
N LEU A 143 10.32 5.19 -4.26
CA LEU A 143 11.77 5.30 -4.40
C LEU A 143 12.27 6.75 -4.28
N ASP A 144 11.39 7.74 -4.32
CA ASP A 144 11.68 9.11 -3.95
C ASP A 144 11.22 9.36 -2.50
N PRO A 145 12.11 9.70 -1.57
CA PRO A 145 11.75 9.96 -0.18
C PRO A 145 10.66 11.01 0.00
N ASN A 146 10.59 12.04 -0.84
CA ASN A 146 9.56 13.07 -0.75
C ASN A 146 8.19 12.55 -1.16
N ARG A 147 8.11 11.69 -2.18
CA ARG A 147 6.89 11.01 -2.58
C ARG A 147 6.49 9.96 -1.53
N ALA A 148 7.46 9.23 -0.97
CA ALA A 148 7.23 8.32 0.15
C ALA A 148 6.67 9.04 1.40
N ILE A 149 7.12 10.26 1.68
CA ILE A 149 6.54 11.11 2.74
C ILE A 149 5.05 11.39 2.46
N GLN A 150 4.69 11.66 1.21
CA GLN A 150 3.28 11.86 0.86
C GLN A 150 2.48 10.55 1.02
N GLN A 151 3.04 9.41 0.61
CA GLN A 151 2.42 8.11 0.84
C GLN A 151 2.17 7.82 2.33
N VAL A 152 3.15 8.11 3.19
CA VAL A 152 3.00 7.97 4.66
C VAL A 152 1.85 8.83 5.19
N LYS A 153 1.67 10.06 4.69
CA LYS A 153 0.55 10.93 5.07
C LYS A 153 -0.78 10.33 4.62
N ASN A 154 -0.87 9.89 3.37
CA ASN A 154 -2.08 9.27 2.82
C ASN A 154 -2.47 8.01 3.60
N ILE A 155 -1.50 7.15 3.93
CA ILE A 155 -1.70 5.96 4.76
C ILE A 155 -2.23 6.35 6.14
N ALA A 156 -1.59 7.30 6.84
CA ALA A 156 -2.02 7.72 8.17
C ALA A 156 -3.42 8.34 8.17
N GLU A 157 -3.75 9.16 7.19
CA GLU A 157 -5.08 9.75 7.04
C GLU A 157 -6.14 8.71 6.71
N GLY A 158 -5.82 7.76 5.84
CA GLY A 158 -6.70 6.65 5.49
C GLY A 158 -6.97 5.73 6.68
N LEU A 159 -5.93 5.35 7.42
CA LEU A 159 -6.06 4.53 8.62
C LEU A 159 -6.84 5.26 9.73
N ALA A 160 -6.61 6.56 9.92
CA ALA A 160 -7.38 7.35 10.89
C ALA A 160 -8.87 7.42 10.56
N LYS A 161 -9.26 7.31 9.28
CA LYS A 161 -10.67 7.23 8.85
C LYS A 161 -11.24 5.82 9.04
N ALA A 162 -10.45 4.78 8.74
CA ALA A 162 -10.86 3.38 8.83
C ALA A 162 -10.94 2.91 10.30
N ASP A 163 -10.03 3.38 11.14
CA ASP A 163 -9.89 3.03 12.56
C ASP A 163 -9.74 4.32 13.41
N PRO A 164 -10.85 5.01 13.69
CA PRO A 164 -10.82 6.27 14.43
C PRO A 164 -10.35 6.15 15.88
N GLU A 165 -10.39 4.96 16.47
CA GLU A 165 -9.94 4.72 17.84
C GLU A 165 -8.43 4.98 17.96
N HIS A 166 -7.65 4.63 16.94
CA HIS A 166 -6.21 4.79 16.93
C HIS A 166 -5.71 5.98 16.11
N ALA A 167 -6.60 6.88 15.66
CA ALA A 167 -6.28 7.98 14.74
C ALA A 167 -5.10 8.86 15.21
N GLU A 168 -5.07 9.25 16.49
CA GLU A 168 -3.97 10.07 17.04
C GLU A 168 -2.63 9.32 17.04
N ALA A 169 -2.65 8.02 17.26
CA ALA A 169 -1.45 7.20 17.28
C ALA A 169 -0.87 7.06 15.86
N TYR A 170 -1.71 6.82 14.85
CA TYR A 170 -1.29 6.80 13.44
C TYR A 170 -0.65 8.13 13.02
N GLN A 171 -1.27 9.25 13.34
CA GLN A 171 -0.73 10.57 13.00
C GLN A 171 0.63 10.83 13.67
N LYS A 172 0.76 10.54 14.95
CA LYS A 172 2.01 10.70 15.69
C LYS A 172 3.15 9.83 15.13
N ASN A 173 2.85 8.59 14.80
CA ASN A 173 3.83 7.69 14.22
C ASN A 173 4.25 8.15 12.83
N ALA A 174 3.29 8.60 12.01
CA ALA A 174 3.56 9.18 10.70
C ALA A 174 4.48 10.39 10.80
N GLU A 175 4.21 11.35 11.70
CA GLU A 175 5.09 12.51 11.94
C GLU A 175 6.52 12.08 12.27
N SER A 176 6.67 11.09 13.15
CA SER A 176 7.98 10.55 13.54
C SER A 176 8.70 9.88 12.36
N TYR A 177 7.97 9.14 11.52
CA TYR A 177 8.54 8.47 10.35
C TYR A 177 8.90 9.48 9.26
N ILE A 178 8.05 10.46 9.00
CA ILE A 178 8.30 11.57 8.06
C ILE A 178 9.59 12.30 8.44
N ALA A 179 9.81 12.58 9.72
CA ALA A 179 11.06 13.20 10.17
C ALA A 179 12.31 12.36 9.81
N ARG A 180 12.22 11.04 9.90
CA ARG A 180 13.30 10.13 9.47
C ARG A 180 13.51 10.12 7.95
N LEU A 181 12.43 10.11 7.18
CA LEU A 181 12.50 10.17 5.72
C LEU A 181 13.07 11.51 5.24
N THR A 182 12.73 12.61 5.90
CA THR A 182 13.31 13.93 5.61
C THR A 182 14.83 13.94 5.83
N VAL A 183 15.31 13.34 6.94
CA VAL A 183 16.75 13.20 7.18
C VAL A 183 17.41 12.34 6.10
N LEU A 184 16.77 11.26 5.68
CA LEU A 184 17.25 10.40 4.60
C LEU A 184 17.36 11.16 3.28
N ASP A 185 16.37 11.98 2.94
CA ASP A 185 16.37 12.82 1.75
C ASP A 185 17.51 13.84 1.75
N ASP A 186 17.71 14.52 2.89
CA ASP A 186 18.83 15.46 3.09
C ASP A 186 20.19 14.76 2.92
N GLU A 187 20.34 13.56 3.49
CA GLU A 187 21.58 12.77 3.38
C GLU A 187 21.83 12.32 1.94
N LEU A 188 20.81 11.81 1.23
CA LEU A 188 20.92 11.40 -0.16
C LEU A 188 21.23 12.59 -1.06
N SER A 189 20.56 13.72 -0.86
CA SER A 189 20.81 14.97 -1.58
C SER A 189 22.26 15.43 -1.43
N ALA A 190 22.80 15.40 -0.21
CA ALA A 190 24.18 15.78 0.04
C ALA A 190 25.20 14.80 -0.58
N GLN A 191 24.93 13.50 -0.54
CA GLN A 191 25.82 12.47 -1.08
C GLN A 191 25.80 12.43 -2.60
N LEU A 192 24.64 12.66 -3.23
CA LEU A 192 24.47 12.59 -4.67
C LEU A 192 24.73 13.91 -5.39
N ALA A 193 24.77 15.05 -4.69
CA ALA A 193 25.09 16.35 -5.28
C ALA A 193 26.35 16.37 -6.17
N PRO A 194 27.46 15.68 -5.85
CA PRO A 194 28.65 15.63 -6.71
C PRO A 194 28.41 14.89 -8.03
N PHE A 195 27.34 14.11 -8.14
CA PHE A 195 27.00 13.29 -9.28
C PHE A 195 25.83 13.87 -10.10
N ALA A 196 25.40 15.10 -9.80
CA ALA A 196 24.32 15.74 -10.52
C ALA A 196 24.56 15.76 -12.04
N GLY A 197 23.60 15.28 -12.83
CA GLY A 197 23.69 15.10 -14.28
C GLY A 197 24.46 13.85 -14.72
N ALA A 198 24.86 12.97 -13.79
CA ALA A 198 25.50 11.72 -14.15
C ALA A 198 24.50 10.71 -14.72
N ASP A 199 24.98 9.92 -15.69
CA ASP A 199 24.25 8.80 -16.22
C ASP A 199 24.31 7.60 -15.26
N ILE A 200 23.16 6.96 -15.07
CA ILE A 200 23.05 5.68 -14.34
C ILE A 200 22.40 4.64 -15.24
N ILE A 201 22.78 3.39 -15.04
CA ILE A 201 22.14 2.23 -15.67
C ILE A 201 21.46 1.42 -14.56
N THR A 202 20.22 1.03 -14.79
CA THR A 202 19.41 0.28 -13.83
C THR A 202 19.08 -1.10 -14.37
N PHE A 203 18.79 -2.04 -13.47
CA PHE A 203 18.35 -3.39 -13.86
C PHE A 203 16.83 -3.52 -13.95
N HIS A 204 16.10 -2.49 -13.56
CA HIS A 204 14.64 -2.44 -13.61
C HIS A 204 14.21 -0.98 -13.77
N GLU A 205 13.09 -0.74 -14.43
CA GLU A 205 12.53 0.58 -14.76
C GLU A 205 11.95 1.32 -13.53
N ALA A 206 12.39 1.02 -12.35
CA ALA A 206 11.82 1.57 -11.13
C ALA A 206 12.37 2.94 -10.70
N PHE A 207 13.51 3.37 -11.25
CA PHE A 207 14.33 4.43 -10.65
C PHE A 207 14.09 5.84 -11.21
N ALA A 208 13.05 6.04 -12.02
CA ALA A 208 12.76 7.35 -12.63
C ALA A 208 12.57 8.46 -11.58
N TYR A 209 11.79 8.21 -10.53
CA TYR A 209 11.55 9.18 -9.46
C TYR A 209 12.79 9.46 -8.60
N PHE A 210 13.59 8.43 -8.33
CA PHE A 210 14.86 8.59 -7.63
C PHE A 210 15.85 9.42 -8.44
N ALA A 211 15.95 9.16 -9.74
CA ALA A 211 16.83 9.88 -10.64
C ALA A 211 16.42 11.36 -10.74
N ASP A 212 15.13 11.63 -10.89
CA ASP A 212 14.57 12.99 -10.91
C ASP A 212 14.88 13.75 -9.61
N ALA A 213 14.60 13.12 -8.46
CA ALA A 213 14.80 13.73 -7.14
C ALA A 213 16.25 14.20 -6.92
N TYR A 214 17.22 13.46 -7.46
CA TYR A 214 18.65 13.74 -7.24
C TYR A 214 19.39 14.21 -8.49
N ASN A 215 18.64 14.65 -9.53
CA ASN A 215 19.20 15.14 -10.79
C ASN A 215 20.20 14.18 -11.42
N LEU A 216 19.85 12.90 -11.47
CA LEU A 216 20.55 11.84 -12.21
C LEU A 216 19.80 11.58 -13.53
N HIS A 217 20.48 10.96 -14.50
CA HIS A 217 19.89 10.57 -15.77
C HIS A 217 19.90 9.05 -15.90
N VAL A 218 18.74 8.41 -16.10
CA VAL A 218 18.65 6.98 -16.42
C VAL A 218 18.99 6.83 -17.90
N ALA A 219 20.24 6.41 -18.19
CA ALA A 219 20.76 6.26 -19.55
C ALA A 219 20.38 4.92 -20.18
N GLY A 220 19.95 3.96 -19.38
CA GLY A 220 19.50 2.65 -19.87
C GLY A 220 18.93 1.78 -18.75
N VAL A 221 18.06 0.86 -19.16
CA VAL A 221 17.49 -0.18 -18.31
C VAL A 221 17.87 -1.53 -18.92
N ILE A 222 18.48 -2.42 -18.12
CA ILE A 222 19.02 -3.70 -18.64
C ILE A 222 17.92 -4.77 -18.75
N ALA A 223 16.95 -4.77 -17.83
CA ALA A 223 15.84 -5.71 -17.83
C ALA A 223 14.57 -4.95 -17.48
N ASN A 224 13.52 -5.09 -18.29
CA ASN A 224 12.27 -4.40 -18.03
C ASN A 224 11.58 -5.00 -16.80
N GLU A 225 11.64 -6.34 -16.64
CA GLU A 225 10.98 -7.04 -15.56
C GLU A 225 11.96 -7.63 -14.54
N PRO A 226 11.60 -7.65 -13.23
CA PRO A 226 12.42 -8.26 -12.20
C PRO A 226 12.54 -9.76 -12.39
N GLY A 227 13.77 -10.26 -12.56
CA GLY A 227 14.06 -11.68 -12.71
C GLY A 227 14.25 -12.14 -14.15
N GLU A 228 14.08 -11.30 -15.14
CA GLU A 228 14.50 -11.57 -16.51
C GLU A 228 16.04 -11.59 -16.61
N GLU A 229 16.56 -12.58 -17.35
CA GLU A 229 17.98 -12.54 -17.73
C GLU A 229 18.14 -11.58 -18.92
N PRO A 230 19.00 -10.54 -18.79
CA PRO A 230 19.20 -9.59 -19.87
C PRO A 230 19.64 -10.30 -21.14
N SER A 231 19.03 -9.94 -22.27
CA SER A 231 19.45 -10.46 -23.56
C SER A 231 20.82 -9.90 -23.95
N THR A 232 21.51 -10.58 -24.85
CA THR A 232 22.80 -10.07 -25.38
C THR A 232 22.64 -8.74 -26.12
N ARG A 233 21.44 -8.37 -26.53
CA ARG A 233 21.11 -7.09 -27.16
C ARG A 233 21.05 -5.97 -26.12
N ASP A 234 20.42 -6.24 -24.97
CA ASP A 234 20.26 -5.27 -23.88
C ASP A 234 21.60 -4.89 -23.23
N ILE A 235 22.62 -5.77 -23.41
CA ILE A 235 23.99 -5.53 -22.90
C ILE A 235 24.87 -4.82 -23.96
N ALA A 236 24.48 -4.83 -25.23
CA ALA A 236 25.32 -4.39 -26.34
C ALA A 236 25.03 -2.97 -26.82
N ASP A 237 23.89 -2.42 -26.50
CA ASP A 237 23.44 -1.05 -26.80
C ASP A 237 23.75 -0.13 -25.64
#